data_498c1585a6da2272b6b3f47d6c6c8fb9
#
_entry.id   498c1585a6da2272b6b3f47d6c6c8fb9
#
_cell.length_a   1.000
_cell.length_b   1.000
_cell.length_c   1.000
_cell.angle_alpha   90.00
_cell.angle_beta   90.00
_cell.angle_gamma   90.00
#
_symmetry.space_group_name_H-M   'P 1'
#
loop_
_entity.id
_entity.type
_entity.pdbx_description
1 polymer ?
#
loop_
_entity_poly.entity_id
_entity_poly.type
_entity_poly.pdbx_seq_one_letter_code
_entity_poly.pdbx_strand_id
1 'polypeptide(L)'
;GFFLVLLGAASAGISIYAAGYFRPSEGGQPGLHCLLYHGFLTSIVFIFLADDGYAFMVAWESMALSSFFLVASEHRHAEIRRAAYLYLIIAHMGALAILLCFGVMAGSTGDYTFDAMRSFPTLGIWPTIAFLLAVFGFGAKAGLLPLHIWLPEAHPAAPSPVSAMMSGVMLKTAIYGL
;
A
#
# COMPACT_ATOMS: atom_id res chain seq x y z
N GLY A 1 -13.66 -10.01 -6.08
CA GLY A 1 -13.84 -11.13 -5.17
C GLY A 1 -12.58 -11.76 -4.61
N PHE A 2 -11.67 -12.31 -5.46
CA PHE A 2 -10.52 -13.11 -5.01
C PHE A 2 -9.62 -12.40 -3.97
N PHE A 3 -9.18 -11.18 -4.24
CA PHE A 3 -8.31 -10.43 -3.33
C PHE A 3 -8.96 -10.10 -1.99
N LEU A 4 -10.27 -9.88 -1.95
CA LEU A 4 -11.00 -9.67 -0.69
C LEU A 4 -11.07 -10.96 0.16
N VAL A 5 -11.25 -12.12 -0.47
CA VAL A 5 -11.19 -13.42 0.22
C VAL A 5 -9.79 -13.67 0.78
N LEU A 6 -8.75 -13.40 -0.03
CA LEU A 6 -7.36 -13.51 0.41
C LEU A 6 -7.08 -12.60 1.61
N LEU A 7 -7.52 -11.33 1.55
CA LEU A 7 -7.41 -10.38 2.64
C LEU A 7 -8.11 -10.88 3.90
N GLY A 8 -9.37 -11.34 3.77
CA GLY A 8 -10.16 -11.85 4.90
C GLY A 8 -9.50 -13.05 5.57
N ALA A 9 -9.06 -14.03 4.80
CA ALA A 9 -8.39 -15.22 5.32
C ALA A 9 -7.06 -14.88 6.01
N ALA A 10 -6.22 -14.05 5.37
CA ALA A 10 -4.94 -13.64 5.93
C ALA A 10 -5.13 -12.80 7.21
N SER A 11 -6.05 -11.81 7.18
CA SER A 11 -6.30 -10.95 8.34
C SER A 11 -6.86 -11.72 9.54
N ALA A 12 -7.73 -12.70 9.32
CA ALA A 12 -8.26 -13.55 10.39
C ALA A 12 -7.14 -14.33 11.08
N GLY A 13 -6.30 -15.03 10.31
CA GLY A 13 -5.18 -15.80 10.86
C GLY A 13 -4.16 -14.93 11.60
N ILE A 14 -3.79 -13.78 10.99
CA ILE A 14 -2.82 -12.86 11.58
C ILE A 14 -3.40 -12.16 12.81
N SER A 15 -4.70 -11.84 12.84
CA SER A 15 -5.33 -11.23 14.02
C SER A 15 -5.34 -12.16 15.23
N ILE A 16 -5.58 -13.48 15.02
CA ILE A 16 -5.48 -14.49 16.07
C ILE A 16 -4.03 -14.55 16.61
N TYR A 17 -3.04 -14.56 15.73
CA TYR A 17 -1.64 -14.53 16.11
C TYR A 17 -1.28 -13.23 16.86
N ALA A 18 -1.74 -12.08 16.38
CA ALA A 18 -1.48 -10.78 16.97
C ALA A 18 -2.02 -10.65 18.40
N ALA A 19 -3.17 -11.27 18.70
CA ALA A 19 -3.74 -11.31 20.05
C ALA A 19 -2.82 -11.96 21.08
N GLY A 20 -2.00 -12.94 20.67
CA GLY A 20 -0.98 -13.55 21.53
C GLY A 20 0.38 -12.83 21.49
N TYR A 21 0.66 -12.10 20.43
CA TYR A 21 1.93 -11.40 20.22
C TYR A 21 2.04 -10.10 21.02
N PHE A 22 1.00 -9.25 20.96
CA PHE A 22 0.99 -7.97 21.69
C PHE A 22 0.57 -8.18 23.15
N ARG A 23 1.54 -8.26 24.06
CA ARG A 23 1.29 -8.38 25.50
C ARG A 23 1.24 -6.99 26.15
N PRO A 24 0.28 -6.74 27.06
CA PRO A 24 0.15 -5.43 27.72
C PRO A 24 1.37 -5.01 28.58
N SER A 25 2.26 -5.97 28.92
CA SER A 25 3.39 -5.75 29.80
C SER A 25 4.59 -5.00 29.18
N GLU A 26 4.61 -4.78 27.86
CA GLU A 26 5.79 -4.23 27.17
C GLU A 26 5.72 -2.72 26.89
N GLY A 27 4.85 -1.98 27.59
CA GLY A 27 4.81 -0.51 27.52
C GLY A 27 4.30 0.06 26.20
N GLY A 28 3.77 -0.76 25.28
CA GLY A 28 3.13 -0.34 24.05
C GLY A 28 1.73 0.23 24.28
N GLN A 29 1.22 0.98 23.32
CA GLN A 29 -0.16 1.46 23.30
C GLN A 29 -1.01 0.49 22.43
N PRO A 30 -1.56 -0.60 23.00
CA PRO A 30 -2.24 -1.63 22.22
C PRO A 30 -3.46 -1.07 21.46
N GLY A 31 -4.15 -0.07 22.01
CA GLY A 31 -5.27 0.59 21.36
C GLY A 31 -4.87 1.33 20.07
N LEU A 32 -3.74 2.04 20.08
CA LEU A 32 -3.23 2.74 18.90
C LEU A 32 -2.79 1.73 17.82
N HIS A 33 -2.10 0.66 18.20
CA HIS A 33 -1.74 -0.42 17.27
C HIS A 33 -2.95 -1.08 16.64
N CYS A 34 -3.99 -1.34 17.45
CA CYS A 34 -5.25 -1.90 16.97
C CYS A 34 -5.93 -0.95 15.97
N LEU A 35 -6.01 0.35 16.28
CA LEU A 35 -6.57 1.37 15.40
C LEU A 35 -5.82 1.44 14.06
N LEU A 36 -4.49 1.54 14.11
CA LEU A 36 -3.66 1.61 12.91
C LEU A 36 -3.74 0.34 12.07
N TYR A 37 -3.78 -0.83 12.71
CA TYR A 37 -3.92 -2.10 12.01
C TYR A 37 -5.27 -2.22 11.30
N HIS A 38 -6.37 -1.84 11.95
CA HIS A 38 -7.69 -1.84 11.32
C HIS A 38 -7.82 -0.75 10.25
N GLY A 39 -7.21 0.42 10.45
CA GLY A 39 -7.11 1.45 9.43
C GLY A 39 -6.37 0.96 8.19
N PHE A 40 -5.28 0.23 8.38
CA PHE A 40 -4.52 -0.41 7.31
C PHE A 40 -5.36 -1.44 6.54
N LEU A 41 -6.06 -2.35 7.25
CA LEU A 41 -6.95 -3.35 6.62
C LEU A 41 -8.10 -2.69 5.86
N THR A 42 -8.74 -1.69 6.47
CA THR A 42 -9.84 -0.95 5.87
C THR A 42 -9.40 -0.24 4.58
N SER A 43 -8.22 0.36 4.59
CA SER A 43 -7.65 1.00 3.39
C SER A 43 -7.45 0.00 2.25
N ILE A 44 -6.97 -1.21 2.55
CA ILE A 44 -6.81 -2.28 1.55
C ILE A 44 -8.17 -2.70 0.98
N VAL A 45 -9.21 -2.82 1.84
CA VAL A 45 -10.58 -3.12 1.37
C VAL A 45 -11.06 -2.05 0.39
N PHE A 46 -10.87 -0.76 0.73
CA PHE A 46 -11.28 0.34 -0.13
C PHE A 46 -10.50 0.39 -1.45
N ILE A 47 -9.23 0.02 -1.48
CA ILE A 47 -8.47 -0.13 -2.74
C ILE A 47 -9.14 -1.15 -3.66
N PHE A 48 -9.59 -2.30 -3.12
CA PHE A 48 -10.24 -3.35 -3.92
C PHE A 48 -11.69 -3.03 -4.31
N LEU A 49 -12.32 -2.06 -3.65
CA LEU A 49 -13.69 -1.62 -3.92
C LEU A 49 -13.77 -0.29 -4.68
N ALA A 50 -12.66 0.41 -4.84
CA ALA A 50 -12.63 1.68 -5.55
C ALA A 50 -13.06 1.51 -7.01
N ASP A 51 -13.91 2.39 -7.48
CA ASP A 51 -14.42 2.46 -8.85
C ASP A 51 -13.90 3.69 -9.61
N ASP A 52 -13.14 4.53 -8.93
CA ASP A 52 -12.52 5.71 -9.49
C ASP A 52 -11.10 5.95 -8.93
N GLY A 53 -10.31 6.72 -9.70
CA GLY A 53 -8.93 7.03 -9.36
C GLY A 53 -8.76 7.85 -8.09
N TYR A 54 -9.72 8.72 -7.72
CA TYR A 54 -9.62 9.51 -6.49
C TYR A 54 -9.83 8.64 -5.25
N ALA A 55 -10.90 7.84 -5.22
CA ALA A 55 -11.17 6.92 -4.12
C ALA A 55 -10.02 5.92 -3.97
N PHE A 56 -9.49 5.40 -5.10
CA PHE A 56 -8.32 4.54 -5.10
C PHE A 56 -7.11 5.22 -4.46
N MET A 57 -6.77 6.45 -4.86
CA MET A 57 -5.60 7.18 -4.35
C MET A 57 -5.73 7.55 -2.88
N VAL A 58 -6.92 7.95 -2.41
CA VAL A 58 -7.18 8.21 -0.98
C VAL A 58 -6.96 6.94 -0.16
N ALA A 59 -7.49 5.81 -0.61
CA ALA A 59 -7.30 4.52 0.05
C ALA A 59 -5.83 4.06 0.01
N TRP A 60 -5.15 4.29 -1.12
CA TRP A 60 -3.74 3.95 -1.32
C TRP A 60 -2.82 4.72 -0.36
N GLU A 61 -3.02 6.03 -0.23
CA GLU A 61 -2.26 6.86 0.71
C GLU A 61 -2.60 6.54 2.17
N SER A 62 -3.87 6.28 2.48
CA SER A 62 -4.28 5.85 3.82
C SER A 62 -3.63 4.53 4.21
N MET A 63 -3.51 3.57 3.28
CA MET A 63 -2.78 2.32 3.46
C MET A 63 -1.28 2.58 3.70
N ALA A 64 -0.66 3.49 2.92
CA ALA A 64 0.75 3.81 3.06
C ALA A 64 1.05 4.46 4.41
N LEU A 65 0.25 5.42 4.84
CA LEU A 65 0.40 6.09 6.13
C LEU A 65 0.17 5.15 7.32
N SER A 66 -0.90 4.35 7.28
CA SER A 66 -1.19 3.39 8.35
C SER A 66 -0.05 2.39 8.51
N SER A 67 0.43 1.83 7.41
CA SER A 67 1.56 0.90 7.44
C SER A 67 2.87 1.56 7.86
N PHE A 68 3.12 2.82 7.48
CA PHE A 68 4.27 3.59 7.97
C PHE A 68 4.27 3.69 9.50
N PHE A 69 3.14 4.09 10.10
CA PHE A 69 3.06 4.19 11.56
C PHE A 69 3.19 2.83 12.25
N LEU A 70 2.70 1.75 11.62
CA LEU A 70 2.87 0.40 12.12
C LEU A 70 4.34 -0.06 12.05
N VAL A 71 5.07 0.25 10.99
CA VAL A 71 6.52 -0.02 10.88
C VAL A 71 7.29 0.81 11.90
N ALA A 72 6.92 2.09 12.07
CA ALA A 72 7.55 3.02 13.00
C ALA A 72 7.14 2.80 14.48
N SER A 73 6.43 1.73 14.81
CA SER A 73 5.91 1.50 16.17
C SER A 73 6.99 1.55 17.25
N GLU A 74 8.18 1.05 16.97
CA GLU A 74 9.34 1.10 17.85
C GLU A 74 10.33 2.22 17.46
N HIS A 75 9.81 3.40 17.14
CA HIS A 75 10.56 4.57 16.66
C HIS A 75 11.69 5.06 17.59
N ARG A 76 11.82 4.51 18.80
CA ARG A 76 12.95 4.77 19.70
C ARG A 76 14.28 4.31 19.09
N HIS A 77 14.27 3.24 18.30
CA HIS A 77 15.44 2.73 17.60
C HIS A 77 15.69 3.53 16.30
N ALA A 78 16.93 4.05 16.13
CA ALA A 78 17.28 4.87 14.97
C ALA A 78 17.15 4.10 13.65
N GLU A 79 17.47 2.81 13.65
CA GLU A 79 17.36 1.92 12.49
C GLU A 79 15.93 1.78 12.01
N ILE A 80 14.98 1.60 12.96
CA ILE A 80 13.55 1.49 12.66
C ILE A 80 13.03 2.80 12.06
N ARG A 81 13.41 3.95 12.63
CA ARG A 81 13.04 5.25 12.06
C ARG A 81 13.53 5.42 10.63
N ARG A 82 14.79 5.02 10.37
CA ARG A 82 15.39 5.10 9.03
C ARG A 82 14.65 4.19 8.04
N ALA A 83 14.38 2.95 8.43
CA ALA A 83 13.64 1.99 7.61
C ALA A 83 12.22 2.49 7.28
N ALA A 84 11.49 2.97 8.29
CA ALA A 84 10.16 3.53 8.12
C ALA A 84 10.16 4.76 7.19
N TYR A 85 11.14 5.66 7.36
CA TYR A 85 11.27 6.86 6.53
C TYR A 85 11.60 6.51 5.08
N LEU A 86 12.52 5.57 4.85
CA LEU A 86 12.85 5.08 3.51
C LEU A 86 11.61 4.47 2.83
N TYR A 87 10.85 3.64 3.57
CA TYR A 87 9.60 3.09 3.10
C TYR A 87 8.61 4.19 2.69
N LEU A 88 8.43 5.21 3.54
CA LEU A 88 7.50 6.31 3.28
C LEU A 88 7.85 7.09 2.01
N ILE A 89 9.13 7.44 1.82
CA ILE A 89 9.59 8.16 0.64
C ILE A 89 9.29 7.36 -0.63
N ILE A 90 9.66 6.08 -0.66
CA ILE A 90 9.45 5.24 -1.85
C ILE A 90 7.95 5.04 -2.12
N ALA A 91 7.14 4.87 -1.06
CA ALA A 91 5.69 4.75 -1.18
C ALA A 91 5.06 6.01 -1.80
N HIS A 92 5.47 7.22 -1.36
CA HIS A 92 4.96 8.48 -1.90
C HIS A 92 5.43 8.75 -3.32
N MET A 93 6.70 8.45 -3.64
CA MET A 93 7.20 8.54 -5.03
C MET A 93 6.40 7.63 -5.96
N GLY A 94 6.08 6.41 -5.51
CA GLY A 94 5.22 5.49 -6.24
C GLY A 94 3.79 6.03 -6.40
N ALA A 95 3.20 6.59 -5.35
CA ALA A 95 1.87 7.17 -5.37
C ALA A 95 1.76 8.36 -6.33
N LEU A 96 2.76 9.24 -6.35
CA LEU A 96 2.82 10.33 -7.32
C LEU A 96 2.84 9.81 -8.77
N ALA A 97 3.57 8.76 -9.05
CA ALA A 97 3.60 8.14 -10.36
C ALA A 97 2.22 7.55 -10.74
N ILE A 98 1.52 6.89 -9.82
CA ILE A 98 0.15 6.38 -10.05
C ILE A 98 -0.81 7.53 -10.30
N LEU A 99 -0.72 8.62 -9.53
CA LEU A 99 -1.55 9.81 -9.72
C LEU A 99 -1.34 10.42 -11.10
N LEU A 100 -0.08 10.54 -11.54
CA LEU A 100 0.25 11.00 -12.88
C LEU A 100 -0.25 10.05 -13.97
N CYS A 101 -0.16 8.73 -13.74
CA CYS A 101 -0.72 7.70 -14.62
C CYS A 101 -2.23 7.91 -14.82
N PHE A 102 -2.98 8.05 -13.73
CA PHE A 102 -4.42 8.32 -13.80
C PHE A 102 -4.73 9.65 -14.47
N GLY A 103 -3.92 10.69 -14.21
CA GLY A 103 -4.03 11.98 -14.91
C GLY A 103 -3.83 11.87 -16.43
N VAL A 104 -2.86 11.07 -16.87
CA VAL A 104 -2.65 10.77 -18.30
C VAL A 104 -3.83 10.01 -18.88
N MET A 105 -4.36 9.00 -18.16
CA MET A 105 -5.48 8.18 -18.61
C MET A 105 -6.81 8.95 -18.63
N ALA A 106 -7.05 9.86 -17.69
CA ALA A 106 -8.22 10.72 -17.69
C ALA A 106 -8.18 11.75 -18.86
N GLY A 107 -6.97 12.10 -19.32
CA GLY A 107 -6.75 12.92 -20.51
C GLY A 107 -7.50 14.24 -20.47
N SER A 108 -8.09 14.63 -21.62
CA SER A 108 -8.83 15.87 -21.76
C SER A 108 -10.27 15.80 -21.21
N THR A 109 -10.79 14.63 -20.91
CA THR A 109 -12.14 14.45 -20.38
C THR A 109 -12.23 14.83 -18.90
N GLY A 110 -11.13 14.69 -18.16
CA GLY A 110 -11.09 14.91 -16.72
C GLY A 110 -11.94 13.90 -15.92
N ASP A 111 -12.37 12.82 -16.55
CA ASP A 111 -13.15 11.75 -15.91
C ASP A 111 -12.18 10.70 -15.35
N TYR A 112 -12.18 10.57 -14.02
CA TYR A 112 -11.32 9.65 -13.26
C TYR A 112 -11.99 8.32 -12.92
N THR A 113 -13.17 8.02 -13.48
CA THR A 113 -13.78 6.70 -13.34
C THR A 113 -12.96 5.66 -14.11
N PHE A 114 -12.85 4.46 -13.57
CA PHE A 114 -12.11 3.39 -14.25
C PHE A 114 -12.74 2.96 -15.56
N ASP A 115 -14.06 3.12 -15.69
CA ASP A 115 -14.76 2.87 -16.97
C ASP A 115 -14.33 3.86 -18.06
N ALA A 116 -14.21 5.14 -17.74
CA ALA A 116 -13.70 6.15 -18.67
C ALA A 116 -12.24 5.88 -19.03
N MET A 117 -11.40 5.52 -18.04
CA MET A 117 -9.99 5.18 -18.26
C MET A 117 -9.78 3.94 -19.14
N ARG A 118 -10.70 2.96 -19.11
CA ARG A 118 -10.64 1.79 -20.01
C ARG A 118 -10.81 2.14 -21.47
N SER A 119 -11.45 3.26 -21.79
CA SER A 119 -11.59 3.77 -23.15
C SER A 119 -10.40 4.62 -23.62
N PHE A 120 -9.33 4.68 -22.83
CA PHE A 120 -8.11 5.44 -23.18
C PHE A 120 -7.51 4.98 -24.50
N PRO A 121 -7.13 5.92 -25.40
CA PRO A 121 -6.57 5.56 -26.70
C PRO A 121 -5.32 4.69 -26.60
N THR A 122 -5.27 3.61 -27.39
CA THR A 122 -4.12 2.69 -27.42
C THR A 122 -3.03 3.11 -28.40
N LEU A 123 -3.26 4.18 -29.19
CA LEU A 123 -2.32 4.69 -30.18
C LEU A 123 -1.59 5.94 -29.69
N GLY A 124 -0.35 6.08 -30.12
CA GLY A 124 0.48 7.24 -29.76
C GLY A 124 1.45 6.99 -28.61
N ILE A 125 2.02 8.06 -28.07
CA ILE A 125 3.02 8.00 -26.98
C ILE A 125 2.38 7.91 -25.58
N TRP A 126 1.16 8.40 -25.41
CA TRP A 126 0.50 8.51 -24.11
C TRP A 126 0.26 7.17 -23.41
N PRO A 127 -0.16 6.10 -24.11
CA PRO A 127 -0.27 4.77 -23.51
C PRO A 127 1.06 4.24 -22.95
N THR A 128 2.16 4.51 -23.66
CA THR A 128 3.50 4.13 -23.21
C THR A 128 3.88 4.90 -21.94
N ILE A 129 3.58 6.20 -21.88
CA ILE A 129 3.83 7.02 -20.69
C ILE A 129 2.99 6.51 -19.51
N ALA A 130 1.68 6.28 -19.71
CA ALA A 130 0.80 5.75 -18.68
C ALA A 130 1.30 4.38 -18.17
N PHE A 131 1.69 3.48 -19.06
CA PHE A 131 2.23 2.19 -18.71
C PHE A 131 3.53 2.28 -17.88
N LEU A 132 4.48 3.13 -18.29
CA LEU A 132 5.73 3.32 -17.56
C LEU A 132 5.50 3.92 -16.17
N LEU A 133 4.57 4.88 -16.06
CA LEU A 133 4.16 5.46 -14.78
C LEU A 133 3.49 4.42 -13.87
N ALA A 134 2.60 3.58 -14.43
CA ALA A 134 1.96 2.49 -13.70
C ALA A 134 3.00 1.46 -13.20
N VAL A 135 3.90 1.01 -14.08
CA VAL A 135 4.97 0.06 -13.72
C VAL A 135 5.88 0.63 -12.64
N PHE A 136 6.26 1.92 -12.74
CA PHE A 136 7.05 2.57 -11.72
C PHE A 136 6.27 2.68 -10.40
N GLY A 137 5.05 3.20 -10.43
CA GLY A 137 4.25 3.47 -9.25
C GLY A 137 3.83 2.20 -8.49
N PHE A 138 3.19 1.28 -9.18
CA PHE A 138 2.81 -0.01 -8.59
C PHE A 138 4.03 -0.88 -8.32
N GLY A 139 5.05 -0.82 -9.18
CA GLY A 139 6.31 -1.53 -9.02
C GLY A 139 7.09 -1.09 -7.78
N ALA A 140 7.08 0.19 -7.43
CA ALA A 140 7.67 0.70 -6.19
C ALA A 140 7.02 0.03 -4.97
N LYS A 141 5.69 -0.13 -4.97
CA LYS A 141 4.95 -0.80 -3.89
C LYS A 141 5.15 -2.32 -3.92
N ALA A 142 5.13 -2.94 -5.10
CA ALA A 142 5.38 -4.37 -5.28
C ALA A 142 6.83 -4.79 -4.96
N GLY A 143 7.74 -3.82 -4.89
CA GLY A 143 9.16 -4.10 -4.66
C GLY A 143 9.88 -4.61 -5.89
N LEU A 144 9.53 -4.12 -7.08
CA LEU A 144 10.26 -4.45 -8.31
C LEU A 144 11.66 -3.84 -8.29
N LEU A 145 12.62 -4.54 -8.88
CA LEU A 145 13.99 -4.03 -9.06
C LEU A 145 14.00 -2.80 -9.98
N PRO A 146 14.67 -1.71 -9.61
CA PRO A 146 15.53 -1.49 -8.43
C PRO A 146 14.79 -0.90 -7.22
N LEU A 147 13.48 -0.74 -7.24
CA LEU A 147 12.66 -0.03 -6.25
C LEU A 147 12.40 -0.84 -4.96
N HIS A 148 12.94 -2.05 -4.86
CA HIS A 148 12.75 -2.97 -3.74
C HIS A 148 13.54 -2.62 -2.47
N ILE A 149 14.36 -1.56 -2.49
CA ILE A 149 15.33 -1.22 -1.42
C ILE A 149 14.66 -1.07 -0.04
N TRP A 150 13.40 -0.66 -0.01
CA TRP A 150 12.64 -0.51 1.24
C TRP A 150 12.22 -1.85 1.88
N LEU A 151 12.06 -2.92 1.07
CA LEU A 151 11.58 -4.22 1.55
C LEU A 151 12.48 -4.86 2.61
N PRO A 152 13.80 -5.04 2.38
CA PRO A 152 14.69 -5.65 3.36
C PRO A 152 14.87 -4.80 4.62
N GLU A 153 14.60 -3.49 4.54
CA GLU A 153 14.70 -2.58 5.68
C GLU A 153 13.38 -2.53 6.49
N ALA A 154 12.23 -2.43 5.81
CA ALA A 154 10.93 -2.27 6.47
C ALA A 154 10.40 -3.56 7.09
N HIS A 155 10.64 -4.72 6.47
CA HIS A 155 10.13 -5.99 6.97
C HIS A 155 10.70 -6.41 8.34
N PRO A 156 12.03 -6.32 8.59
CA PRO A 156 12.57 -6.59 9.91
C PRO A 156 12.21 -5.54 10.95
N ALA A 157 11.97 -4.28 10.51
CA ALA A 157 11.60 -3.19 11.40
C ALA A 157 10.15 -3.26 11.88
N ALA A 158 9.26 -3.88 11.09
CA ALA A 158 7.85 -4.02 11.42
C ALA A 158 7.62 -5.15 12.44
N PRO A 159 6.64 -5.00 13.37
CA PRO A 159 6.17 -6.12 14.19
C PRO A 159 5.73 -7.30 13.31
N SER A 160 5.97 -8.55 13.77
CA SER A 160 5.71 -9.75 12.96
C SER A 160 4.30 -9.83 12.35
N PRO A 161 3.19 -9.49 13.05
CA PRO A 161 1.86 -9.49 12.43
C PRO A 161 1.73 -8.47 11.29
N VAL A 162 2.36 -7.30 11.45
CA VAL A 162 2.35 -6.23 10.43
C VAL A 162 3.17 -6.65 9.22
N SER A 163 4.38 -7.18 9.43
CA SER A 163 5.26 -7.68 8.38
C SER A 163 4.58 -8.80 7.57
N ALA A 164 3.86 -9.71 8.24
CA ALA A 164 3.08 -10.77 7.59
C ALA A 164 1.96 -10.20 6.68
N MET A 165 1.24 -9.16 7.14
CA MET A 165 0.23 -8.50 6.32
C MET A 165 0.82 -7.71 5.16
N MET A 166 1.96 -7.04 5.37
CA MET A 166 2.67 -6.33 4.30
C MET A 166 3.06 -7.28 3.17
N SER A 167 3.69 -8.41 3.49
CA SER A 167 4.10 -9.41 2.48
C SER A 167 2.92 -10.22 1.94
N GLY A 168 1.97 -10.57 2.78
CA GLY A 168 0.83 -11.43 2.43
C GLY A 168 -0.19 -10.76 1.52
N VAL A 169 -0.51 -9.50 1.77
CA VAL A 169 -1.62 -8.79 1.10
C VAL A 169 -1.21 -7.45 0.50
N MET A 170 -0.50 -6.57 1.24
CA MET A 170 -0.19 -5.22 0.78
C MET A 170 0.57 -5.21 -0.55
N LEU A 171 1.58 -6.06 -0.73
CA LEU A 171 2.30 -6.16 -1.99
C LEU A 171 1.39 -6.60 -3.16
N LYS A 172 0.34 -7.37 -2.87
CA LYS A 172 -0.61 -7.85 -3.89
C LYS A 172 -1.59 -6.76 -4.34
N THR A 173 -1.80 -5.69 -3.54
CA THR A 173 -2.57 -4.53 -4.02
C THR A 173 -1.91 -3.86 -5.22
N ALA A 174 -0.57 -3.88 -5.28
CA ALA A 174 0.17 -3.35 -6.41
C ALA A 174 -0.02 -4.19 -7.69
N ILE A 175 -0.09 -5.52 -7.54
CA ILE A 175 -0.38 -6.42 -8.66
C ILE A 175 -1.83 -6.28 -9.13
N TYR A 176 -2.74 -5.97 -8.20
CA TYR A 176 -4.14 -5.67 -8.53
C TYR A 176 -4.30 -4.37 -9.33
N GLY A 177 -3.47 -3.37 -9.04
CA GLY A 177 -3.50 -2.07 -9.72
C GLY A 177 -2.85 -2.04 -11.10
N LEU A 178 -1.91 -2.97 -11.40
CA LEU A 178 -1.31 -3.15 -12.73
C LEU A 178 -2.24 -3.89 -13.69
#